data_822e0ef2975e31eb271cbd0964a92da1
#
_entry.id   822e0ef2975e31eb271cbd0964a92da1
#
_cell.length_a   1.000
_cell.length_b   1.000
_cell.length_c   1.000
_cell.angle_alpha   90.00
_cell.angle_beta   90.00
_cell.angle_gamma   90.00
#
_symmetry.space_group_name_H-M   'P 1'
#
loop_
_entity.id
_entity.type
_entity.pdbx_description
1 polymer ?
#
loop_
_entity_poly.entity_id
_entity_poly.type
_entity_poly.pdbx_seq_one_letter_code
_entity_poly.pdbx_strand_id
1 'polypeptide(L)'
;MNSGDCNMDRLRKMIAVFGILSVLLSIGSPVLIAQTSEVSQQQIERVADYVQERMNQAKIPGAAVVIVQGDKLLYNGTFGLSDTESEQAVKSNTLFELASTTKAFTALAILKLEQEGRIKTDELVTKYIPEFYMYYQGKKANITVEQFLNQTSGIEFKSIDKIPEGAADDALEKTVQTLIGEELQSAPGAKFSYATINYDVLGLIIQRVTGQSYEAYMTEHILKPIGMNNTYLLGKETSPKELATGYKVNFLEARPYEAPVYRGNTPAGYIITNADDIEKWLKMQLGTSSQSAIDNALIMKSHEFDKKLLSEGENWIYKDGWYIEDNGKRVYHSGNNPNFSSTIFLEPDNQLGVALLANMNSDYTYSTVKGIMQILNGQDANQNTSDMYSMIDQISVVFLAIMSVIIIVIFVFITRFIVQLSKSKREFIAPNIIRILKISTYLVLMVAVEWFIYQIPQWFFNEVSWRFVSVWAPASTIVAAILLGLGIGLLLLYLIATNLFKVK
;
A
#
# COMPACT_ATOMS: atom_id res chain seq x y z
N MET A 1 65.84 -35.46 -50.75
CA MET A 1 64.53 -36.11 -50.81
C MET A 1 63.87 -35.88 -49.41
N ASN A 2 63.15 -35.00 -49.41
CA ASN A 2 61.87 -34.50 -48.80
C ASN A 2 61.49 -35.04 -47.39
N SER A 3 61.95 -34.30 -46.40
CA SER A 3 61.39 -34.37 -44.98
C SER A 3 60.18 -33.48 -44.78
N GLY A 4 59.59 -32.90 -45.84
CA GLY A 4 58.48 -31.96 -45.75
C GLY A 4 57.08 -32.59 -45.80
N ASP A 5 56.89 -33.71 -46.43
CA ASP A 5 55.54 -34.26 -46.66
C ASP A 5 54.98 -35.10 -45.50
N CYS A 6 55.85 -35.59 -44.62
CA CYS A 6 55.41 -36.39 -43.46
C CYS A 6 54.81 -35.54 -42.33
N ASN A 7 55.12 -34.23 -42.27
CA ASN A 7 54.57 -33.33 -41.21
C ASN A 7 53.21 -32.74 -41.57
N MET A 8 52.93 -32.55 -42.86
CA MET A 8 51.60 -31.98 -43.27
C MET A 8 50.45 -32.99 -43.14
N ASP A 9 50.74 -34.28 -43.32
CA ASP A 9 49.69 -35.32 -43.17
C ASP A 9 49.36 -35.61 -41.72
N ARG A 10 50.32 -35.47 -40.79
CA ARG A 10 50.07 -35.50 -39.34
C ARG A 10 49.30 -34.28 -38.87
N LEU A 11 49.58 -33.10 -39.41
CA LEU A 11 48.85 -31.87 -39.08
C LEU A 11 47.40 -31.90 -39.57
N ARG A 12 47.16 -32.43 -40.79
CA ARG A 12 45.82 -32.65 -41.34
C ARG A 12 45.01 -33.67 -40.54
N LYS A 13 45.61 -34.74 -40.07
CA LYS A 13 44.98 -35.76 -39.21
C LYS A 13 44.68 -35.21 -37.81
N MET A 14 45.54 -34.37 -37.25
CA MET A 14 45.29 -33.68 -35.99
C MET A 14 44.14 -32.62 -36.10
N ILE A 15 44.09 -31.85 -37.18
CA ILE A 15 43.03 -30.89 -37.44
C ILE A 15 41.68 -31.61 -37.67
N ALA A 16 41.70 -32.76 -38.38
CA ALA A 16 40.46 -33.57 -38.54
C ALA A 16 39.96 -34.18 -37.20
N VAL A 17 40.86 -34.63 -36.32
CA VAL A 17 40.50 -35.16 -34.98
C VAL A 17 40.04 -34.06 -34.07
N PHE A 18 40.65 -32.86 -34.11
CA PHE A 18 40.15 -31.70 -33.32
C PHE A 18 38.84 -31.16 -33.87
N GLY A 19 38.59 -31.18 -35.18
CA GLY A 19 37.32 -30.82 -35.80
C GLY A 19 36.19 -31.77 -35.42
N ILE A 20 36.44 -33.07 -35.33
CA ILE A 20 35.45 -34.08 -34.92
C ILE A 20 35.22 -34.02 -33.40
N LEU A 21 36.24 -33.73 -32.59
CA LEU A 21 36.08 -33.56 -31.13
C LEU A 21 35.31 -32.29 -30.78
N SER A 22 35.45 -31.19 -31.53
CA SER A 22 34.69 -29.96 -31.32
C SER A 22 33.22 -30.09 -31.76
N VAL A 23 32.91 -30.90 -32.75
CA VAL A 23 31.52 -31.20 -33.17
C VAL A 23 30.84 -32.18 -32.21
N LEU A 24 31.58 -33.12 -31.60
CA LEU A 24 31.04 -34.02 -30.56
C LEU A 24 30.85 -33.33 -29.19
N LEU A 25 31.60 -32.27 -28.89
CA LEU A 25 31.38 -31.42 -27.69
C LEU A 25 30.24 -30.42 -27.85
N SER A 26 29.80 -30.12 -29.07
CA SER A 26 28.64 -29.22 -29.31
C SER A 26 27.28 -29.94 -29.37
N ILE A 27 27.25 -31.28 -29.35
CA ILE A 27 26.00 -32.07 -29.40
C ILE A 27 25.56 -32.52 -27.96
N GLY A 28 26.29 -32.16 -26.94
CA GLY A 28 26.04 -32.63 -25.56
C GLY A 28 25.98 -31.56 -24.47
N SER A 29 25.67 -30.31 -24.82
CA SER A 29 25.21 -29.40 -23.74
C SER A 29 23.81 -29.86 -23.35
N PRO A 30 23.59 -30.45 -22.14
CA PRO A 30 22.24 -30.58 -21.65
C PRO A 30 21.71 -29.16 -21.61
N VAL A 31 20.63 -28.87 -22.30
CA VAL A 31 19.77 -27.75 -21.98
C VAL A 31 19.39 -28.03 -20.52
N LEU A 32 20.04 -27.31 -19.60
CA LEU A 32 19.60 -27.26 -18.23
C LEU A 32 18.25 -26.60 -18.31
N ILE A 33 17.18 -27.36 -18.53
CA ILE A 33 15.84 -26.97 -18.19
C ILE A 33 15.97 -26.79 -16.69
N ALA A 34 15.96 -25.53 -16.23
CA ALA A 34 15.82 -25.23 -14.81
C ALA A 34 14.58 -26.00 -14.35
N GLN A 35 14.77 -27.14 -13.69
CA GLN A 35 13.70 -27.85 -13.02
C GLN A 35 13.22 -26.87 -11.96
N THR A 36 12.05 -26.27 -12.17
CA THR A 36 11.33 -25.59 -11.11
C THR A 36 11.21 -26.61 -9.98
N SER A 37 11.89 -26.35 -8.87
CA SER A 37 11.82 -27.24 -7.70
C SER A 37 10.38 -27.26 -7.24
N GLU A 38 9.73 -28.43 -7.25
CA GLU A 38 8.36 -28.56 -6.75
C GLU A 38 8.38 -28.28 -5.25
N VAL A 39 7.48 -27.40 -4.81
CA VAL A 39 7.35 -27.04 -3.38
C VAL A 39 6.94 -28.28 -2.59
N SER A 40 7.67 -28.59 -1.52
CA SER A 40 7.43 -29.75 -0.68
C SER A 40 6.37 -29.50 0.37
N GLN A 41 5.72 -30.57 0.84
CA GLN A 41 4.76 -30.51 1.97
C GLN A 41 5.38 -29.91 3.24
N GLN A 42 6.65 -30.18 3.51
CA GLN A 42 7.36 -29.63 4.67
C GLN A 42 7.52 -28.10 4.56
N GLN A 43 7.72 -27.55 3.36
CA GLN A 43 7.75 -26.10 3.16
C GLN A 43 6.39 -25.47 3.43
N ILE A 44 5.30 -26.13 3.00
CA ILE A 44 3.92 -25.67 3.28
C ILE A 44 3.62 -25.64 4.78
N GLU A 45 4.02 -26.68 5.52
CA GLU A 45 3.87 -26.71 6.99
C GLU A 45 4.65 -25.59 7.67
N ARG A 46 5.91 -25.35 7.25
CA ARG A 46 6.71 -24.21 7.73
C ARG A 46 6.06 -22.86 7.43
N VAL A 47 5.40 -22.73 6.28
CA VAL A 47 4.66 -21.50 5.91
C VAL A 47 3.49 -21.30 6.88
N ALA A 48 2.71 -22.32 7.19
CA ALA A 48 1.57 -22.21 8.10
C ALA A 48 2.00 -21.73 9.50
N ASP A 49 3.05 -22.35 10.06
CA ASP A 49 3.63 -21.97 11.34
C ASP A 49 4.16 -20.53 11.32
N TYR A 50 4.87 -20.17 10.25
CA TYR A 50 5.43 -18.83 10.08
C TYR A 50 4.33 -17.76 10.00
N VAL A 51 3.27 -17.99 9.23
CA VAL A 51 2.13 -17.05 9.13
C VAL A 51 1.46 -16.87 10.49
N GLN A 52 1.21 -17.94 11.23
CA GLN A 52 0.60 -17.88 12.55
C GLN A 52 1.47 -17.07 13.53
N GLU A 53 2.78 -17.28 13.52
CA GLU A 53 3.72 -16.51 14.33
C GLU A 53 3.69 -15.02 13.98
N ARG A 54 3.72 -14.69 12.67
CA ARG A 54 3.68 -13.30 12.19
C ARG A 54 2.38 -12.61 12.57
N MET A 55 1.24 -13.27 12.42
CA MET A 55 -0.06 -12.72 12.83
C MET A 55 -0.10 -12.42 14.33
N ASN A 56 0.43 -13.33 15.17
CA ASN A 56 0.50 -13.12 16.62
C ASN A 56 1.37 -11.92 16.98
N GLN A 57 2.53 -11.75 16.31
CA GLN A 57 3.43 -10.60 16.51
C GLN A 57 2.77 -9.29 16.12
N ALA A 58 2.05 -9.28 14.99
CA ALA A 58 1.35 -8.11 14.45
C ALA A 58 -0.02 -7.88 15.10
N LYS A 59 -0.53 -8.83 15.87
CA LYS A 59 -1.90 -8.85 16.43
C LYS A 59 -2.98 -8.78 15.33
N ILE A 60 -2.72 -9.35 14.14
CA ILE A 60 -3.68 -9.43 13.05
C ILE A 60 -4.77 -10.42 13.43
N PRO A 61 -6.07 -10.01 13.51
CA PRO A 61 -7.12 -10.89 13.95
C PRO A 61 -7.41 -12.04 13.01
N GLY A 62 -7.40 -11.79 11.70
CA GLY A 62 -7.73 -12.77 10.68
C GLY A 62 -6.97 -12.57 9.38
N ALA A 63 -6.60 -13.67 8.72
CA ALA A 63 -5.95 -13.64 7.42
C ALA A 63 -6.28 -14.90 6.60
N ALA A 64 -6.10 -14.76 5.27
CA ALA A 64 -6.09 -15.88 4.33
C ALA A 64 -4.81 -15.83 3.49
N VAL A 65 -4.21 -17.00 3.25
CA VAL A 65 -2.99 -17.17 2.44
C VAL A 65 -3.26 -18.18 1.33
N VAL A 66 -2.97 -17.78 0.10
CA VAL A 66 -3.10 -18.64 -1.08
C VAL A 66 -1.73 -18.78 -1.74
N ILE A 67 -1.33 -20.03 -2.03
CA ILE A 67 -0.09 -20.36 -2.74
C ILE A 67 -0.44 -21.23 -3.94
N VAL A 68 0.01 -20.81 -5.11
CA VAL A 68 -0.13 -21.56 -6.36
C VAL A 68 1.23 -21.80 -7.00
N GLN A 69 1.40 -22.94 -7.67
CA GLN A 69 2.54 -23.22 -8.54
C GLN A 69 2.05 -23.79 -9.85
N GLY A 70 2.30 -23.08 -10.95
CA GLY A 70 1.65 -23.38 -12.22
C GLY A 70 0.14 -23.29 -12.10
N ASP A 71 -0.55 -24.35 -12.53
CA ASP A 71 -2.01 -24.49 -12.45
C ASP A 71 -2.48 -25.16 -11.13
N LYS A 72 -1.56 -25.55 -10.25
CA LYS A 72 -1.86 -26.23 -9.01
C LYS A 72 -2.06 -25.25 -7.85
N LEU A 73 -3.13 -25.44 -7.08
CA LEU A 73 -3.27 -24.87 -5.74
C LEU A 73 -2.42 -25.71 -4.78
N LEU A 74 -1.39 -25.09 -4.19
CA LEU A 74 -0.55 -25.76 -3.20
C LEU A 74 -1.07 -25.58 -1.78
N TYR A 75 -1.62 -24.39 -1.51
CA TYR A 75 -2.11 -24.06 -0.17
C TYR A 75 -3.24 -23.01 -0.23
N ASN A 76 -4.30 -23.25 0.53
CA ASN A 76 -5.35 -22.28 0.84
C ASN A 76 -5.56 -22.32 2.35
N GLY A 77 -4.78 -21.51 3.08
CA GLY A 77 -4.78 -21.44 4.54
C GLY A 77 -5.59 -20.27 5.05
N THR A 78 -6.42 -20.54 6.07
CA THR A 78 -7.21 -19.52 6.77
C THR A 78 -6.80 -19.48 8.23
N PHE A 79 -6.63 -18.29 8.79
CA PHE A 79 -6.07 -18.07 10.11
C PHE A 79 -6.94 -17.09 10.91
N GLY A 80 -7.12 -17.36 12.20
CA GLY A 80 -7.77 -16.45 13.13
C GLY A 80 -9.24 -16.19 12.88
N LEU A 81 -9.69 -14.96 13.18
CA LEU A 81 -11.08 -14.56 13.22
C LEU A 81 -11.41 -13.50 12.18
N SER A 82 -12.50 -13.70 11.45
CA SER A 82 -13.08 -12.68 10.56
C SER A 82 -13.80 -11.59 11.38
N ASP A 83 -14.27 -11.95 12.57
CA ASP A 83 -14.88 -11.05 13.52
C ASP A 83 -14.56 -11.51 14.95
N THR A 84 -13.93 -10.64 15.75
CA THR A 84 -13.51 -10.97 17.12
C THR A 84 -14.64 -10.86 18.15
N GLU A 85 -15.68 -10.08 17.85
CA GLU A 85 -16.80 -9.90 18.77
C GLU A 85 -17.76 -11.10 18.73
N SER A 86 -18.00 -11.62 17.52
CA SER A 86 -18.83 -12.83 17.30
C SER A 86 -18.02 -14.12 17.28
N GLU A 87 -16.70 -14.07 17.48
CA GLU A 87 -15.75 -15.20 17.41
C GLU A 87 -15.84 -16.00 16.09
N GLN A 88 -16.17 -15.31 14.99
CA GLN A 88 -16.32 -15.95 13.70
C GLN A 88 -14.96 -16.23 13.05
N ALA A 89 -14.67 -17.51 12.78
CA ALA A 89 -13.42 -17.91 12.13
C ALA A 89 -13.35 -17.42 10.65
N VAL A 90 -12.14 -17.12 10.18
CA VAL A 90 -11.87 -16.91 8.76
C VAL A 90 -12.11 -18.23 8.00
N LYS A 91 -12.74 -18.13 6.83
CA LYS A 91 -13.00 -19.24 5.88
C LYS A 91 -12.47 -18.86 4.52
N SER A 92 -12.35 -19.81 3.60
CA SER A 92 -11.87 -19.55 2.23
C SER A 92 -12.76 -18.54 1.45
N ASN A 93 -14.06 -18.48 1.78
CA ASN A 93 -15.02 -17.54 1.23
C ASN A 93 -15.16 -16.22 2.03
N THR A 94 -14.41 -16.05 3.13
CA THR A 94 -14.36 -14.77 3.84
C THR A 94 -13.79 -13.68 2.94
N LEU A 95 -14.47 -12.55 2.88
CA LEU A 95 -14.12 -11.44 2.00
C LEU A 95 -13.19 -10.45 2.71
N PHE A 96 -12.22 -9.92 1.96
CA PHE A 96 -11.27 -8.91 2.40
C PHE A 96 -11.13 -7.81 1.33
N GLU A 97 -10.88 -6.59 1.73
CA GLU A 97 -10.49 -5.53 0.80
C GLU A 97 -9.05 -5.73 0.31
N LEU A 98 -8.85 -5.62 -1.00
CA LEU A 98 -7.54 -5.77 -1.62
C LEU A 98 -6.63 -4.55 -1.44
N ALA A 99 -7.20 -3.41 -1.05
CA ALA A 99 -6.44 -2.16 -1.01
C ALA A 99 -5.69 -1.93 -2.35
N SER A 100 -4.47 -1.42 -2.32
CA SER A 100 -3.75 -1.03 -3.54
C SER A 100 -3.40 -2.17 -4.50
N THR A 101 -3.51 -3.44 -4.12
CA THR A 101 -3.39 -4.55 -5.08
C THR A 101 -4.52 -4.53 -6.12
N THR A 102 -5.62 -3.80 -5.88
CA THR A 102 -6.67 -3.44 -6.84
C THR A 102 -6.12 -2.81 -8.12
N LYS A 103 -5.01 -2.05 -8.03
CA LYS A 103 -4.44 -1.31 -9.16
C LYS A 103 -4.09 -2.21 -10.34
N ALA A 104 -3.60 -3.41 -10.08
CA ALA A 104 -3.29 -4.37 -11.13
C ALA A 104 -4.53 -4.79 -11.95
N PHE A 105 -5.70 -4.86 -11.32
CA PHE A 105 -6.97 -5.14 -12.02
C PHE A 105 -7.39 -3.96 -12.90
N THR A 106 -7.28 -2.74 -12.40
CA THR A 106 -7.60 -1.52 -13.18
C THR A 106 -6.65 -1.37 -14.36
N ALA A 107 -5.36 -1.62 -14.16
CA ALA A 107 -4.38 -1.61 -15.25
C ALA A 107 -4.73 -2.64 -16.32
N LEU A 108 -5.07 -3.86 -15.92
CA LEU A 108 -5.49 -4.92 -16.86
C LEU A 108 -6.71 -4.48 -17.70
N ALA A 109 -7.67 -3.76 -17.11
CA ALA A 109 -8.80 -3.21 -17.83
C ALA A 109 -8.38 -2.15 -18.88
N ILE A 110 -7.45 -1.27 -18.56
CA ILE A 110 -6.88 -0.31 -19.52
C ILE A 110 -6.13 -1.02 -20.65
N LEU A 111 -5.27 -1.99 -20.34
CA LEU A 111 -4.54 -2.77 -21.34
C LEU A 111 -5.48 -3.57 -22.25
N LYS A 112 -6.59 -4.10 -21.72
CA LYS A 112 -7.61 -4.74 -22.51
C LYS A 112 -8.30 -3.78 -23.46
N LEU A 113 -8.68 -2.60 -23.01
CA LEU A 113 -9.25 -1.55 -23.87
C LEU A 113 -8.26 -1.06 -24.93
N GLU A 114 -6.96 -1.06 -24.63
CA GLU A 114 -5.90 -0.76 -25.61
C GLU A 114 -5.81 -1.86 -26.67
N GLN A 115 -5.83 -3.14 -26.27
CA GLN A 115 -5.85 -4.27 -27.20
C GLN A 115 -7.07 -4.25 -28.12
N GLU A 116 -8.22 -3.81 -27.61
CA GLU A 116 -9.46 -3.59 -28.38
C GLU A 116 -9.40 -2.35 -29.29
N GLY A 117 -8.31 -1.57 -29.26
CA GLY A 117 -8.16 -0.34 -30.03
C GLY A 117 -9.01 0.84 -29.59
N ARG A 118 -9.63 0.77 -28.41
CA ARG A 118 -10.51 1.80 -27.82
C ARG A 118 -9.74 2.88 -27.08
N ILE A 119 -8.55 2.54 -26.57
CA ILE A 119 -7.61 3.44 -25.89
C ILE A 119 -6.25 3.28 -26.56
N LYS A 120 -5.39 4.32 -26.44
CA LYS A 120 -3.97 4.25 -26.66
C LYS A 120 -3.28 4.83 -25.45
N THR A 121 -2.39 4.08 -24.83
CA THR A 121 -1.75 4.48 -23.58
C THR A 121 -0.75 5.62 -23.75
N ASP A 122 -0.19 5.80 -24.94
CA ASP A 122 0.69 6.92 -25.33
C ASP A 122 -0.06 8.22 -25.63
N GLU A 123 -1.40 8.20 -25.72
CA GLU A 123 -2.19 9.40 -25.96
C GLU A 123 -2.45 10.21 -24.67
N LEU A 124 -2.71 11.50 -24.84
CA LEU A 124 -3.01 12.40 -23.73
C LEU A 124 -4.33 12.02 -23.07
N VAL A 125 -4.38 12.12 -21.75
CA VAL A 125 -5.59 11.91 -20.94
C VAL A 125 -6.76 12.78 -21.40
N THR A 126 -6.47 14.00 -21.90
CA THR A 126 -7.47 14.95 -22.43
C THR A 126 -8.24 14.46 -23.64
N LYS A 127 -7.77 13.41 -24.32
CA LYS A 127 -8.53 12.74 -25.39
C LYS A 127 -9.74 12.00 -24.83
N TYR A 128 -9.64 11.46 -23.62
CA TYR A 128 -10.67 10.64 -22.98
C TYR A 128 -11.45 11.40 -21.92
N ILE A 129 -10.80 12.38 -21.27
CA ILE A 129 -11.40 13.30 -20.29
C ILE A 129 -11.06 14.74 -20.75
N PRO A 130 -11.83 15.34 -21.70
CA PRO A 130 -11.49 16.63 -22.31
C PRO A 130 -11.38 17.80 -21.31
N GLU A 131 -12.12 17.72 -20.20
CA GLU A 131 -12.12 18.73 -19.13
C GLU A 131 -10.93 18.63 -18.19
N PHE A 132 -10.11 17.54 -18.24
CA PHE A 132 -8.99 17.34 -17.35
C PHE A 132 -7.81 18.22 -17.72
N TYR A 133 -7.28 18.94 -16.76
CA TYR A 133 -6.00 19.62 -16.89
C TYR A 133 -5.35 19.85 -15.53
N MET A 134 -4.03 19.81 -15.51
CA MET A 134 -3.17 20.18 -14.39
C MET A 134 -2.10 21.13 -14.89
N TYR A 135 -1.42 21.80 -13.97
CA TYR A 135 -0.32 22.70 -14.32
C TYR A 135 1.03 22.11 -13.92
N TYR A 136 2.06 22.48 -14.66
CA TYR A 136 3.45 22.31 -14.27
C TYR A 136 4.21 23.60 -14.62
N GLN A 137 4.81 24.24 -13.62
CA GLN A 137 5.47 25.55 -13.76
C GLN A 137 4.57 26.60 -14.42
N GLY A 138 3.29 26.65 -14.01
CA GLY A 138 2.29 27.61 -14.49
C GLY A 138 1.78 27.35 -15.91
N LYS A 139 2.13 26.22 -16.55
CA LYS A 139 1.65 25.83 -17.88
C LYS A 139 0.83 24.55 -17.79
N LYS A 140 -0.21 24.42 -18.64
CA LYS A 140 -0.95 23.17 -18.74
C LYS A 140 -0.02 22.02 -19.10
N ALA A 141 -0.04 20.96 -18.30
CA ALA A 141 0.79 19.79 -18.49
C ALA A 141 0.15 18.82 -19.49
N ASN A 142 0.97 18.20 -20.32
CA ASN A 142 0.58 17.10 -21.20
C ASN A 142 0.87 15.78 -20.49
N ILE A 143 -0.17 15.08 -20.02
CA ILE A 143 -0.05 13.83 -19.29
C ILE A 143 -0.67 12.73 -20.13
N THR A 144 0.07 11.63 -20.38
CA THR A 144 -0.43 10.46 -21.12
C THR A 144 -1.08 9.46 -20.18
N VAL A 145 -1.92 8.56 -20.71
CA VAL A 145 -2.52 7.46 -19.94
C VAL A 145 -1.45 6.55 -19.34
N GLU A 146 -0.38 6.27 -20.08
CA GLU A 146 0.76 5.46 -19.61
C GLU A 146 1.43 6.08 -18.37
N GLN A 147 1.53 7.39 -18.28
CA GLN A 147 2.12 8.06 -17.13
C GLN A 147 1.30 7.91 -15.84
N PHE A 148 -0.03 7.74 -15.96
CA PHE A 148 -0.88 7.36 -14.82
C PHE A 148 -0.67 5.88 -14.44
N LEU A 149 -0.62 4.96 -15.43
CA LEU A 149 -0.36 3.54 -15.20
C LEU A 149 0.96 3.30 -14.46
N ASN A 150 2.00 4.04 -14.85
CA ASN A 150 3.37 3.86 -14.37
C ASN A 150 3.75 4.75 -13.19
N GLN A 151 2.77 5.48 -12.60
CA GLN A 151 3.02 6.39 -11.46
C GLN A 151 4.08 7.45 -11.77
N THR A 152 4.09 7.96 -13.00
CA THR A 152 5.01 9.02 -13.48
C THR A 152 4.27 10.29 -13.95
N SER A 153 3.00 10.43 -13.58
CA SER A 153 2.17 11.60 -13.95
C SER A 153 2.69 12.93 -13.37
N GLY A 154 3.48 12.89 -12.31
CA GLY A 154 3.94 14.06 -11.56
C GLY A 154 3.01 14.48 -10.42
N ILE A 155 1.90 13.78 -10.22
CA ILE A 155 1.00 13.96 -9.07
C ILE A 155 1.70 13.47 -7.79
N GLU A 156 1.53 14.19 -6.70
CA GLU A 156 2.15 13.87 -5.42
C GLU A 156 1.28 12.98 -4.52
N PHE A 157 1.92 12.28 -3.57
CA PHE A 157 1.26 11.36 -2.63
C PHE A 157 0.12 12.04 -1.86
N LYS A 158 0.31 13.27 -1.40
CA LYS A 158 -0.69 13.98 -0.58
C LYS A 158 -2.03 14.23 -1.29
N SER A 159 -2.12 13.99 -2.61
CA SER A 159 -3.40 14.04 -3.34
C SER A 159 -4.46 13.07 -2.79
N ILE A 160 -4.04 12.01 -2.08
CA ILE A 160 -4.95 11.07 -1.39
C ILE A 160 -5.85 11.77 -0.38
N ASP A 161 -5.38 12.84 0.25
CA ASP A 161 -6.12 13.62 1.26
C ASP A 161 -7.28 14.44 0.66
N LYS A 162 -7.26 14.65 -0.66
CA LYS A 162 -8.31 15.36 -1.40
C LYS A 162 -9.45 14.45 -1.84
N ILE A 163 -9.32 13.12 -1.71
CA ILE A 163 -10.34 12.16 -2.12
C ILE A 163 -11.59 12.35 -1.25
N PRO A 164 -12.77 12.64 -1.85
CA PRO A 164 -13.99 12.86 -1.08
C PRO A 164 -14.54 11.56 -0.50
N GLU A 165 -15.05 11.62 0.72
CA GLU A 165 -15.90 10.58 1.27
C GLU A 165 -17.25 10.56 0.56
N GLY A 166 -17.81 9.36 0.39
CA GLY A 166 -19.16 9.17 -0.11
C GLY A 166 -19.32 7.97 -1.01
N ALA A 167 -20.59 7.56 -1.20
CA ALA A 167 -21.01 6.42 -2.01
C ALA A 167 -21.85 6.84 -3.23
N ALA A 168 -21.87 8.12 -3.62
CA ALA A 168 -22.65 8.64 -4.74
C ALA A 168 -22.17 8.08 -6.08
N ASP A 169 -23.06 8.01 -7.08
CA ASP A 169 -22.73 7.48 -8.41
C ASP A 169 -21.68 8.33 -9.15
N ASP A 170 -21.58 9.62 -8.82
CA ASP A 170 -20.60 10.56 -9.36
C ASP A 170 -19.32 10.66 -8.51
N ALA A 171 -19.13 9.77 -7.52
CA ALA A 171 -18.00 9.84 -6.58
C ALA A 171 -16.64 9.79 -7.30
N LEU A 172 -16.50 8.92 -8.33
CA LEU A 172 -15.27 8.82 -9.10
C LEU A 172 -14.98 10.10 -9.89
N GLU A 173 -15.99 10.69 -10.51
CA GLU A 173 -15.86 11.97 -11.22
C GLU A 173 -15.45 13.09 -10.26
N LYS A 174 -16.10 13.20 -9.09
CA LYS A 174 -15.73 14.15 -8.04
C LYS A 174 -14.30 13.97 -7.54
N THR A 175 -13.83 12.72 -7.42
CA THR A 175 -12.44 12.43 -7.05
C THR A 175 -11.47 12.99 -8.09
N VAL A 176 -11.69 12.73 -9.37
CA VAL A 176 -10.85 13.24 -10.45
C VAL A 176 -10.94 14.79 -10.56
N GLN A 177 -12.11 15.37 -10.32
CA GLN A 177 -12.29 16.83 -10.29
C GLN A 177 -11.39 17.53 -9.27
N THR A 178 -10.99 16.88 -8.18
CA THR A 178 -10.07 17.47 -7.19
C THR A 178 -8.68 17.77 -7.74
N LEU A 179 -8.32 17.18 -8.88
CA LEU A 179 -7.03 17.39 -9.55
C LEU A 179 -7.06 18.56 -10.54
N ILE A 180 -8.25 18.97 -11.01
CA ILE A 180 -8.37 19.97 -12.08
C ILE A 180 -7.82 21.33 -11.62
N GLY A 181 -6.85 21.85 -12.34
CA GLY A 181 -6.21 23.13 -12.04
C GLY A 181 -5.11 23.09 -10.99
N GLU A 182 -4.82 21.91 -10.44
CA GLU A 182 -3.74 21.73 -9.46
C GLU A 182 -2.35 21.74 -10.14
N GLU A 183 -1.31 22.06 -9.34
CA GLU A 183 0.08 22.06 -9.79
C GLU A 183 0.71 20.68 -9.57
N LEU A 184 1.47 20.18 -10.54
CA LEU A 184 2.24 18.94 -10.43
C LEU A 184 3.53 19.15 -9.64
N GLN A 185 3.96 18.17 -8.87
CA GLN A 185 5.23 18.19 -8.13
C GLN A 185 6.45 18.05 -9.07
N SER A 186 6.29 17.33 -10.18
CA SER A 186 7.35 17.12 -11.18
C SER A 186 6.77 17.10 -12.59
N ALA A 187 7.63 17.27 -13.59
CA ALA A 187 7.21 17.13 -14.98
C ALA A 187 6.68 15.71 -15.23
N PRO A 188 5.59 15.54 -16.01
CA PRO A 188 5.11 14.22 -16.42
C PRO A 188 6.21 13.40 -17.07
N GLY A 189 6.35 12.14 -16.65
CA GLY A 189 7.38 11.20 -17.13
C GLY A 189 8.77 11.38 -16.51
N ALA A 190 9.01 12.40 -15.66
CA ALA A 190 10.36 12.69 -15.16
C ALA A 190 10.85 11.71 -14.08
N LYS A 191 9.95 11.23 -13.23
CA LYS A 191 10.30 10.31 -12.13
C LYS A 191 9.07 9.54 -11.62
N PHE A 192 9.33 8.42 -10.98
CA PHE A 192 8.33 7.73 -10.19
C PHE A 192 7.86 8.60 -9.01
N SER A 193 6.54 8.70 -8.83
CA SER A 193 5.89 9.33 -7.68
C SER A 193 4.55 8.67 -7.45
N TYR A 194 4.48 7.80 -6.42
CA TYR A 194 3.26 7.06 -6.14
C TYR A 194 2.14 8.00 -5.69
N ALA A 195 1.06 8.03 -6.46
CA ALA A 195 -0.16 8.74 -6.13
C ALA A 195 -1.37 7.83 -6.40
N THR A 196 -2.13 7.50 -5.35
CA THR A 196 -3.25 6.55 -5.48
C THR A 196 -4.28 7.03 -6.49
N ILE A 197 -4.53 8.34 -6.54
CA ILE A 197 -5.52 9.00 -7.42
C ILE A 197 -5.22 8.83 -8.93
N ASN A 198 -3.98 8.46 -9.31
CA ASN A 198 -3.65 8.11 -10.69
C ASN A 198 -4.60 7.03 -11.23
N TYR A 199 -4.93 6.06 -10.41
CA TYR A 199 -5.78 4.95 -10.79
C TYR A 199 -7.27 5.31 -10.80
N ASP A 200 -7.67 6.36 -10.08
CA ASP A 200 -9.02 6.91 -10.18
C ASP A 200 -9.21 7.64 -11.52
N VAL A 201 -8.17 8.33 -12.01
CA VAL A 201 -8.18 8.89 -13.38
C VAL A 201 -8.34 7.78 -14.43
N LEU A 202 -7.60 6.65 -14.28
CA LEU A 202 -7.73 5.49 -15.17
C LEU A 202 -9.15 4.87 -15.10
N GLY A 203 -9.72 4.77 -13.90
CA GLY A 203 -11.10 4.34 -13.70
C GLY A 203 -12.12 5.23 -14.41
N LEU A 204 -11.93 6.56 -14.36
CA LEU A 204 -12.79 7.49 -15.09
C LEU A 204 -12.61 7.38 -16.61
N ILE A 205 -11.40 7.14 -17.11
CA ILE A 205 -11.15 6.83 -18.53
C ILE A 205 -11.97 5.60 -18.96
N ILE A 206 -11.97 4.52 -18.16
CA ILE A 206 -12.76 3.33 -18.42
C ILE A 206 -14.25 3.71 -18.56
N GLN A 207 -14.81 4.48 -17.63
CA GLN A 207 -16.22 4.93 -17.70
C GLN A 207 -16.48 5.75 -18.96
N ARG A 208 -15.67 6.73 -19.28
CA ARG A 208 -15.86 7.62 -20.44
C ARG A 208 -15.78 6.87 -21.77
N VAL A 209 -14.84 5.93 -21.89
CA VAL A 209 -14.63 5.17 -23.14
C VAL A 209 -15.70 4.09 -23.33
N THR A 210 -16.17 3.48 -22.24
CA THR A 210 -17.11 2.34 -22.32
C THR A 210 -18.58 2.76 -22.25
N GLY A 211 -18.87 3.89 -21.61
CA GLY A 211 -20.23 4.32 -21.29
C GLY A 211 -20.87 3.52 -20.14
N GLN A 212 -20.10 2.68 -19.46
CA GLN A 212 -20.52 1.88 -18.31
C GLN A 212 -19.92 2.46 -17.02
N SER A 213 -20.51 2.18 -15.85
CA SER A 213 -19.82 2.45 -14.60
C SER A 213 -18.54 1.60 -14.50
N TYR A 214 -17.54 2.08 -13.75
CA TYR A 214 -16.31 1.34 -13.51
C TYR A 214 -16.61 -0.07 -12.96
N GLU A 215 -17.48 -0.15 -11.97
CA GLU A 215 -17.85 -1.40 -11.31
C GLU A 215 -18.50 -2.40 -12.28
N ALA A 216 -19.42 -1.92 -13.16
CA ALA A 216 -20.06 -2.76 -14.14
C ALA A 216 -19.06 -3.30 -15.16
N TYR A 217 -18.19 -2.43 -15.69
CA TYR A 217 -17.16 -2.85 -16.64
C TYR A 217 -16.20 -3.87 -16.03
N MET A 218 -15.69 -3.62 -14.84
CA MET A 218 -14.78 -4.53 -14.16
C MET A 218 -15.42 -5.89 -13.91
N THR A 219 -16.67 -5.91 -13.45
CA THR A 219 -17.40 -7.16 -13.19
C THR A 219 -17.55 -7.98 -14.44
N GLU A 220 -18.03 -7.37 -15.54
CA GLU A 220 -18.40 -8.11 -16.77
C GLU A 220 -17.17 -8.47 -17.63
N HIS A 221 -16.16 -7.59 -17.67
CA HIS A 221 -15.07 -7.74 -18.64
C HIS A 221 -13.74 -8.18 -18.02
N ILE A 222 -13.61 -8.15 -16.69
CA ILE A 222 -12.39 -8.56 -15.98
C ILE A 222 -12.69 -9.71 -15.01
N LEU A 223 -13.56 -9.52 -14.02
CA LEU A 223 -13.74 -10.50 -12.94
C LEU A 223 -14.43 -11.79 -13.42
N LYS A 224 -15.57 -11.69 -14.13
CA LYS A 224 -16.27 -12.86 -14.66
C LYS A 224 -15.43 -13.68 -15.65
N PRO A 225 -14.71 -13.06 -16.62
CA PRO A 225 -13.84 -13.79 -17.53
C PRO A 225 -12.69 -14.56 -16.85
N ILE A 226 -12.28 -14.15 -15.65
CA ILE A 226 -11.29 -14.85 -14.82
C ILE A 226 -11.95 -15.95 -13.98
N GLY A 227 -13.28 -15.87 -13.80
CA GLY A 227 -14.05 -16.75 -12.92
C GLY A 227 -14.13 -16.29 -11.47
N MET A 228 -13.81 -15.01 -11.17
CA MET A 228 -13.87 -14.40 -9.84
C MET A 228 -15.29 -13.95 -9.52
N ASN A 229 -16.20 -14.92 -9.32
CA ASN A 229 -17.64 -14.67 -9.21
C ASN A 229 -18.09 -14.21 -7.82
N ASN A 230 -17.23 -14.32 -6.82
CA ASN A 230 -17.46 -13.86 -5.44
C ASN A 230 -16.56 -12.67 -5.10
N THR A 231 -16.21 -11.88 -6.11
CA THR A 231 -15.40 -10.67 -5.98
C THR A 231 -16.28 -9.47 -6.28
N TYR A 232 -16.21 -8.46 -5.44
CA TYR A 232 -17.05 -7.29 -5.44
C TYR A 232 -16.21 -6.01 -5.54
N LEU A 233 -16.85 -4.93 -5.95
CA LEU A 233 -16.27 -3.59 -5.91
C LEU A 233 -17.06 -2.74 -4.92
N LEU A 234 -16.39 -1.87 -4.19
CA LEU A 234 -17.07 -0.95 -3.28
C LEU A 234 -18.04 -0.08 -4.08
N GLY A 235 -19.31 -0.30 -3.88
CA GLY A 235 -20.40 0.32 -4.63
C GLY A 235 -21.44 0.97 -3.75
N LYS A 236 -22.63 1.11 -4.30
CA LYS A 236 -23.79 1.69 -3.63
C LYS A 236 -24.53 0.70 -2.71
N GLU A 237 -24.29 -0.59 -2.92
CA GLU A 237 -24.94 -1.65 -2.17
C GLU A 237 -24.28 -1.88 -0.81
N THR A 238 -25.04 -2.44 0.12
CA THR A 238 -24.54 -2.85 1.43
C THR A 238 -23.38 -3.82 1.27
N SER A 239 -22.37 -3.68 2.15
CA SER A 239 -21.23 -4.62 2.21
C SER A 239 -21.70 -6.07 2.19
N PRO A 240 -21.03 -6.97 1.42
CA PRO A 240 -21.36 -8.38 1.42
C PRO A 240 -21.35 -8.95 2.84
N LYS A 241 -22.24 -9.90 3.12
CA LYS A 241 -22.37 -10.50 4.47
C LYS A 241 -21.10 -11.24 4.93
N GLU A 242 -20.31 -11.71 3.99
CA GLU A 242 -19.08 -12.45 4.21
C GLU A 242 -17.86 -11.54 4.39
N LEU A 243 -18.04 -10.20 4.32
CA LEU A 243 -16.94 -9.26 4.56
C LEU A 243 -16.48 -9.35 6.01
N ALA A 244 -15.20 -9.59 6.20
CA ALA A 244 -14.61 -9.57 7.53
C ALA A 244 -14.74 -8.19 8.19
N THR A 245 -14.85 -8.15 9.49
CA THR A 245 -14.70 -6.91 10.24
C THR A 245 -13.27 -6.41 10.08
N GLY A 246 -13.12 -5.14 9.71
CA GLY A 246 -11.82 -4.51 9.56
C GLY A 246 -11.29 -3.95 10.87
N TYR A 247 -9.96 -3.99 11.07
CA TYR A 247 -9.31 -3.63 12.33
C TYR A 247 -8.21 -2.60 12.13
N LYS A 248 -7.94 -1.85 13.20
CA LYS A 248 -6.73 -1.01 13.37
C LYS A 248 -6.04 -1.34 14.69
N VAL A 249 -4.72 -1.20 14.71
CA VAL A 249 -4.01 -1.18 15.98
C VAL A 249 -4.34 0.11 16.72
N ASN A 250 -4.84 0.00 17.95
CA ASN A 250 -5.19 1.14 18.81
C ASN A 250 -4.92 0.76 20.26
N PHE A 251 -4.08 1.54 20.97
CA PHE A 251 -3.71 1.31 22.37
C PHE A 251 -3.18 -0.12 22.58
N LEU A 252 -2.24 -0.53 21.72
CA LEU A 252 -1.54 -1.82 21.71
C LEU A 252 -2.41 -3.04 21.38
N GLU A 253 -3.64 -2.87 20.92
CA GLU A 253 -4.56 -3.96 20.58
C GLU A 253 -5.21 -3.73 19.20
N ALA A 254 -5.55 -4.81 18.52
CA ALA A 254 -6.42 -4.74 17.35
C ALA A 254 -7.85 -4.42 17.78
N ARG A 255 -8.42 -3.38 17.22
CA ARG A 255 -9.80 -2.95 17.53
C ARG A 255 -10.60 -2.79 16.24
N PRO A 256 -11.86 -3.21 16.23
CA PRO A 256 -12.75 -2.97 15.11
C PRO A 256 -12.74 -1.50 14.68
N TYR A 257 -12.69 -1.28 13.39
CA TYR A 257 -12.70 0.07 12.82
C TYR A 257 -13.53 0.11 11.53
N GLU A 258 -14.58 0.89 11.54
CA GLU A 258 -15.36 1.20 10.36
C GLU A 258 -14.71 2.39 9.62
N ALA A 259 -14.11 2.10 8.48
CA ALA A 259 -13.46 3.12 7.66
C ALA A 259 -14.50 3.97 6.91
N PRO A 260 -14.22 5.26 6.65
CA PRO A 260 -15.06 6.06 5.76
C PRO A 260 -15.14 5.44 4.36
N VAL A 261 -16.28 5.61 3.70
CA VAL A 261 -16.52 5.08 2.35
C VAL A 261 -15.89 6.01 1.32
N TYR A 262 -14.98 5.49 0.51
CA TYR A 262 -14.30 6.21 -0.58
C TYR A 262 -14.62 5.56 -1.94
N ARG A 263 -15.92 5.53 -2.35
CA ARG A 263 -16.32 4.93 -3.62
C ARG A 263 -15.59 5.51 -4.83
N GLY A 264 -15.25 6.79 -4.78
CA GLY A 264 -14.46 7.45 -5.83
C GLY A 264 -13.03 6.95 -5.97
N ASN A 265 -12.52 6.20 -4.99
CA ASN A 265 -11.19 5.57 -5.00
C ASN A 265 -11.26 4.04 -5.23
N THR A 266 -12.42 3.52 -5.67
CA THR A 266 -12.57 2.10 -5.97
C THR A 266 -11.56 1.58 -7.00
N PRO A 267 -11.22 2.33 -8.08
CA PRO A 267 -10.23 1.87 -9.04
C PRO A 267 -8.81 1.70 -8.48
N ALA A 268 -8.52 2.36 -7.37
CA ALA A 268 -7.20 2.37 -6.77
C ALA A 268 -7.06 1.44 -5.55
N GLY A 269 -8.20 1.06 -4.87
CA GLY A 269 -8.03 0.38 -3.59
C GLY A 269 -9.22 -0.41 -3.02
N TYR A 270 -10.35 -0.58 -3.73
CA TYR A 270 -11.55 -1.12 -3.08
C TYR A 270 -12.23 -2.25 -3.88
N ILE A 271 -11.43 -3.16 -4.44
CA ILE A 271 -11.90 -4.51 -4.79
C ILE A 271 -11.93 -5.33 -3.50
N ILE A 272 -13.00 -6.12 -3.34
CA ILE A 272 -13.28 -6.98 -2.19
C ILE A 272 -13.32 -8.40 -2.71
N THR A 273 -12.46 -9.29 -2.21
CA THR A 273 -12.33 -10.66 -2.70
C THR A 273 -12.04 -11.66 -1.57
N ASN A 274 -12.00 -12.94 -1.89
CA ASN A 274 -11.71 -14.03 -0.97
C ASN A 274 -10.57 -14.94 -1.48
N ALA A 275 -10.18 -15.92 -0.68
CA ALA A 275 -9.09 -16.84 -1.00
C ALA A 275 -9.40 -17.69 -2.25
N ASP A 276 -10.65 -18.11 -2.44
CA ASP A 276 -11.04 -18.96 -3.58
C ASP A 276 -10.99 -18.21 -4.93
N ASP A 277 -11.27 -16.90 -4.94
CA ASP A 277 -11.21 -16.09 -6.15
C ASP A 277 -9.79 -15.55 -6.40
N ILE A 278 -9.02 -15.21 -5.35
CA ILE A 278 -7.64 -14.74 -5.55
C ILE A 278 -6.72 -15.85 -6.09
N GLU A 279 -7.01 -17.11 -5.83
CA GLU A 279 -6.35 -18.27 -6.48
C GLU A 279 -6.45 -18.17 -8.00
N LYS A 280 -7.63 -17.86 -8.53
CA LYS A 280 -7.87 -17.73 -9.99
C LYS A 280 -7.09 -16.56 -10.58
N TRP A 281 -7.03 -15.44 -9.83
CA TRP A 281 -6.19 -14.30 -10.19
C TRP A 281 -4.72 -14.67 -10.27
N LEU A 282 -4.17 -15.35 -9.26
CA LEU A 282 -2.77 -15.77 -9.24
C LEU A 282 -2.42 -16.68 -10.44
N LYS A 283 -3.26 -17.69 -10.71
CA LYS A 283 -3.07 -18.60 -11.85
C LYS A 283 -3.13 -17.86 -13.19
N MET A 284 -4.06 -16.91 -13.32
CA MET A 284 -4.15 -16.09 -14.53
C MET A 284 -2.92 -15.20 -14.68
N GLN A 285 -2.43 -14.56 -13.61
CA GLN A 285 -1.23 -13.72 -13.63
C GLN A 285 0.07 -14.50 -13.93
N LEU A 286 0.09 -15.79 -13.63
CA LEU A 286 1.21 -16.68 -14.02
C LEU A 286 1.06 -17.25 -15.44
N GLY A 287 -0.03 -16.93 -16.14
CA GLY A 287 -0.31 -17.45 -17.48
C GLY A 287 -0.67 -18.94 -17.53
N THR A 288 -1.07 -19.52 -16.40
CA THR A 288 -1.33 -20.96 -16.26
C THR A 288 -2.81 -21.31 -16.16
N SER A 289 -3.69 -20.32 -16.09
CA SER A 289 -5.14 -20.54 -16.00
C SER A 289 -5.70 -21.08 -17.30
N SER A 290 -6.27 -22.29 -17.26
CA SER A 290 -7.03 -22.87 -18.37
C SER A 290 -8.46 -22.34 -18.47
N GLN A 291 -8.95 -21.63 -17.44
CA GLN A 291 -10.33 -21.15 -17.33
C GLN A 291 -10.49 -19.66 -17.64
N SER A 292 -9.39 -18.90 -17.66
CA SER A 292 -9.44 -17.46 -17.94
C SER A 292 -9.64 -17.19 -19.43
N ALA A 293 -10.59 -16.30 -19.73
CA ALA A 293 -10.77 -15.76 -21.08
C ALA A 293 -9.95 -14.49 -21.34
N ILE A 294 -9.06 -14.11 -20.42
CA ILE A 294 -8.13 -12.99 -20.59
C ILE A 294 -6.93 -13.47 -21.42
N ASP A 295 -6.56 -12.66 -22.41
CA ASP A 295 -5.41 -12.94 -23.27
C ASP A 295 -4.10 -12.89 -22.47
N ASN A 296 -3.33 -13.96 -22.52
CA ASN A 296 -2.05 -14.09 -21.83
C ASN A 296 -1.03 -13.04 -22.27
N ALA A 297 -1.13 -12.54 -23.52
CA ALA A 297 -0.26 -11.48 -24.01
C ALA A 297 -0.40 -10.17 -23.19
N LEU A 298 -1.58 -9.87 -22.66
CA LEU A 298 -1.80 -8.71 -21.78
C LEU A 298 -1.06 -8.86 -20.45
N ILE A 299 -1.08 -10.08 -19.91
CA ILE A 299 -0.38 -10.40 -18.65
C ILE A 299 1.12 -10.27 -18.83
N MET A 300 1.66 -10.89 -19.89
CA MET A 300 3.08 -10.79 -20.22
C MET A 300 3.52 -9.33 -20.41
N LYS A 301 2.70 -8.51 -21.09
CA LYS A 301 2.95 -7.08 -21.28
C LYS A 301 2.99 -6.33 -19.94
N SER A 302 2.07 -6.62 -19.02
CA SER A 302 1.99 -5.93 -17.72
C SER A 302 3.17 -6.26 -16.80
N HIS A 303 3.82 -7.42 -16.96
CA HIS A 303 4.97 -7.86 -16.18
C HIS A 303 6.31 -7.54 -16.85
N GLU A 304 6.30 -6.95 -18.05
CA GLU A 304 7.52 -6.63 -18.77
C GLU A 304 8.35 -5.55 -18.06
N PHE A 305 9.62 -5.84 -17.80
CA PHE A 305 10.55 -4.89 -17.21
C PHE A 305 11.02 -3.86 -18.23
N ASP A 306 10.48 -2.64 -18.18
CA ASP A 306 10.89 -1.55 -19.07
C ASP A 306 12.00 -0.71 -18.41
N LYS A 307 13.23 -0.84 -18.95
CA LYS A 307 14.39 -0.08 -18.47
C LYS A 307 14.24 1.43 -18.53
N LYS A 308 13.32 1.96 -19.35
CA LYS A 308 13.06 3.41 -19.42
C LYS A 308 12.42 3.96 -18.13
N LEU A 309 11.75 3.10 -17.36
CA LEU A 309 11.13 3.44 -16.08
C LEU A 309 12.09 3.27 -14.89
N LEU A 310 13.30 2.72 -15.14
CA LEU A 310 14.26 2.45 -14.06
C LEU A 310 14.89 3.75 -13.59
N SER A 311 14.78 4.02 -12.29
CA SER A 311 15.50 5.11 -11.64
C SER A 311 16.96 4.74 -11.40
N GLU A 312 17.86 5.75 -11.39
CA GLU A 312 19.29 5.53 -11.15
C GLU A 312 19.53 4.89 -9.77
N GLY A 313 20.30 3.80 -9.77
CA GLY A 313 20.64 3.07 -8.53
C GLY A 313 19.58 2.08 -8.04
N GLU A 314 18.42 1.99 -8.70
CA GLU A 314 17.37 1.06 -8.36
C GLU A 314 17.44 -0.22 -9.22
N ASN A 315 16.85 -1.32 -8.73
CA ASN A 315 16.70 -2.58 -9.48
C ASN A 315 15.22 -2.93 -9.74
N TRP A 316 14.33 -1.98 -9.53
CA TRP A 316 12.88 -2.13 -9.67
C TRP A 316 12.27 -0.98 -10.49
N ILE A 317 11.14 -1.27 -11.08
CA ILE A 317 10.26 -0.29 -11.75
C ILE A 317 8.83 -0.44 -11.21
N TYR A 318 8.00 0.58 -11.44
CA TYR A 318 6.56 0.46 -11.31
C TYR A 318 5.91 0.56 -12.68
N LYS A 319 5.14 -0.46 -13.07
CA LYS A 319 4.46 -0.53 -14.35
C LYS A 319 3.13 -1.27 -14.21
N ASP A 320 2.08 -0.73 -14.81
CA ASP A 320 0.79 -1.41 -14.97
C ASP A 320 0.22 -2.02 -13.67
N GLY A 321 0.37 -1.32 -12.53
CA GLY A 321 -0.13 -1.77 -11.23
C GLY A 321 0.79 -2.71 -10.47
N TRP A 322 2.04 -2.88 -10.91
CA TRP A 322 3.01 -3.78 -10.31
C TRP A 322 4.35 -3.12 -10.01
N TYR A 323 4.96 -3.49 -8.90
CA TYR A 323 6.39 -3.37 -8.70
C TYR A 323 7.05 -4.57 -9.36
N ILE A 324 8.03 -4.32 -10.23
CA ILE A 324 8.74 -5.34 -11.01
C ILE A 324 10.22 -5.21 -10.69
N GLU A 325 10.80 -6.24 -10.08
CA GLU A 325 12.20 -6.27 -9.65
C GLU A 325 13.02 -7.28 -10.46
N ASP A 326 14.35 -7.09 -10.43
CA ASP A 326 15.35 -8.02 -10.97
C ASP A 326 15.06 -8.44 -12.44
N ASN A 327 14.75 -7.46 -13.29
CA ASN A 327 14.42 -7.68 -14.71
C ASN A 327 13.19 -8.60 -14.91
N GLY A 328 12.17 -8.50 -14.09
CA GLY A 328 10.93 -9.27 -14.24
C GLY A 328 10.87 -10.58 -13.45
N LYS A 329 11.92 -10.93 -12.72
CA LYS A 329 11.92 -12.17 -11.91
C LYS A 329 10.95 -12.11 -10.74
N ARG A 330 10.68 -10.92 -10.23
CA ARG A 330 9.75 -10.69 -9.12
C ARG A 330 8.76 -9.60 -9.49
N VAL A 331 7.49 -9.92 -9.37
CA VAL A 331 6.37 -9.02 -9.67
C VAL A 331 5.47 -9.01 -8.45
N TYR A 332 5.22 -7.84 -7.85
CA TYR A 332 4.42 -7.77 -6.64
C TYR A 332 3.70 -6.45 -6.49
N HIS A 333 2.68 -6.44 -5.68
CA HIS A 333 2.08 -5.24 -5.11
C HIS A 333 1.59 -5.54 -3.69
N SER A 334 1.75 -4.58 -2.80
CA SER A 334 1.14 -4.59 -1.47
C SER A 334 0.07 -3.50 -1.38
N GLY A 335 -0.87 -3.66 -0.46
CA GLY A 335 -1.95 -2.74 -0.27
C GLY A 335 -2.31 -2.55 1.19
N ASN A 336 -2.56 -1.30 1.56
CA ASN A 336 -3.11 -0.92 2.85
C ASN A 336 -4.33 -0.04 2.62
N ASN A 337 -5.46 -0.39 3.24
CA ASN A 337 -6.61 0.45 3.53
C ASN A 337 -6.62 0.77 5.03
N PRO A 338 -7.44 1.70 5.50
CA PRO A 338 -7.43 2.05 6.94
C PRO A 338 -7.63 0.87 7.90
N ASN A 339 -8.21 -0.24 7.45
CA ASN A 339 -8.61 -1.40 8.28
C ASN A 339 -8.39 -2.77 7.61
N PHE A 340 -7.78 -2.83 6.41
CA PHE A 340 -7.39 -4.04 5.70
C PHE A 340 -6.00 -3.90 5.10
N SER A 341 -5.34 -5.03 4.86
CA SER A 341 -4.11 -5.06 4.08
C SER A 341 -4.01 -6.33 3.24
N SER A 342 -3.26 -6.24 2.14
CA SER A 342 -3.01 -7.38 1.26
C SER A 342 -1.63 -7.31 0.64
N THR A 343 -1.14 -8.46 0.17
CA THR A 343 0.05 -8.53 -0.66
C THR A 343 -0.10 -9.67 -1.66
N ILE A 344 0.23 -9.39 -2.92
CA ILE A 344 0.35 -10.37 -4.00
C ILE A 344 1.79 -10.36 -4.46
N PHE A 345 2.40 -11.55 -4.58
CA PHE A 345 3.78 -11.71 -5.01
C PHE A 345 3.88 -12.88 -6.01
N LEU A 346 4.56 -12.64 -7.11
CA LEU A 346 4.73 -13.59 -8.19
C LEU A 346 6.22 -13.75 -8.51
N GLU A 347 6.65 -14.99 -8.76
CA GLU A 347 7.91 -15.34 -9.42
C GLU A 347 7.58 -16.07 -10.72
N PRO A 348 7.45 -15.34 -11.85
CA PRO A 348 7.03 -15.92 -13.12
C PRO A 348 7.91 -17.07 -13.60
N ASP A 349 9.25 -16.96 -13.44
CA ASP A 349 10.21 -18.00 -13.84
C ASP A 349 9.97 -19.34 -13.11
N ASN A 350 9.53 -19.28 -11.83
CA ASN A 350 9.22 -20.44 -11.00
C ASN A 350 7.73 -20.83 -11.07
N GLN A 351 6.94 -20.08 -11.85
CA GLN A 351 5.48 -20.18 -11.88
C GLN A 351 4.84 -20.16 -10.49
N LEU A 352 5.42 -19.43 -9.56
CA LEU A 352 5.02 -19.37 -8.16
C LEU A 352 4.28 -18.08 -7.85
N GLY A 353 3.12 -18.19 -7.23
CA GLY A 353 2.31 -17.05 -6.79
C GLY A 353 1.84 -17.19 -5.38
N VAL A 354 1.91 -16.10 -4.61
CA VAL A 354 1.45 -16.03 -3.22
C VAL A 354 0.57 -14.79 -3.06
N ALA A 355 -0.57 -14.96 -2.42
CA ALA A 355 -1.40 -13.87 -1.92
C ALA A 355 -1.65 -14.02 -0.44
N LEU A 356 -1.61 -12.91 0.29
CA LEU A 356 -2.03 -12.78 1.68
C LEU A 356 -3.05 -11.66 1.79
N LEU A 357 -4.20 -11.95 2.39
CA LEU A 357 -5.30 -11.03 2.67
C LEU A 357 -5.47 -10.96 4.18
N ALA A 358 -5.57 -9.76 4.76
CA ALA A 358 -5.71 -9.56 6.20
C ALA A 358 -6.76 -8.49 6.54
N ASN A 359 -7.51 -8.71 7.59
CA ASN A 359 -8.53 -7.78 8.06
C ASN A 359 -7.99 -6.73 9.05
N MET A 360 -6.75 -6.33 8.88
CA MET A 360 -6.14 -5.23 9.64
C MET A 360 -5.16 -4.44 8.76
N ASN A 361 -5.12 -3.12 8.95
CA ASN A 361 -4.07 -2.31 8.35
C ASN A 361 -2.71 -2.62 9.00
N SER A 362 -1.80 -3.21 8.23
CA SER A 362 -0.48 -3.62 8.73
C SER A 362 0.53 -3.81 7.61
N ASP A 363 1.75 -3.34 7.82
CA ASP A 363 2.88 -3.57 6.90
C ASP A 363 3.43 -5.01 7.00
N TYR A 364 3.00 -5.77 8.01
CA TYR A 364 3.40 -7.18 8.17
C TYR A 364 2.95 -8.06 7.01
N THR A 365 1.88 -7.73 6.28
CA THR A 365 1.44 -8.51 5.12
C THR A 365 2.53 -8.60 4.05
N TYR A 366 3.20 -7.49 3.74
CA TYR A 366 4.30 -7.47 2.77
C TYR A 366 5.50 -8.29 3.25
N SER A 367 5.96 -8.06 4.47
CA SER A 367 7.11 -8.76 5.03
C SER A 367 6.83 -10.25 5.23
N THR A 368 5.60 -10.65 5.57
CA THR A 368 5.18 -12.04 5.71
C THR A 368 5.21 -12.75 4.36
N VAL A 369 4.68 -12.13 3.30
CA VAL A 369 4.73 -12.74 1.96
C VAL A 369 6.17 -12.89 1.46
N LYS A 370 7.04 -11.91 1.71
CA LYS A 370 8.49 -12.09 1.41
C LYS A 370 9.11 -13.26 2.16
N GLY A 371 8.79 -13.45 3.43
CA GLY A 371 9.24 -14.60 4.21
C GLY A 371 8.66 -15.93 3.70
N ILE A 372 7.39 -15.95 3.29
CA ILE A 372 6.78 -17.11 2.63
C ILE A 372 7.58 -17.47 1.36
N MET A 373 7.87 -16.49 0.49
CA MET A 373 8.66 -16.72 -0.73
C MET A 373 10.06 -17.28 -0.41
N GLN A 374 10.71 -16.80 0.65
CA GLN A 374 12.00 -17.33 1.10
C GLN A 374 11.88 -18.80 1.52
N ILE A 375 10.85 -19.16 2.31
CA ILE A 375 10.61 -20.55 2.74
C ILE A 375 10.36 -21.46 1.53
N LEU A 376 9.52 -21.01 0.59
CA LEU A 376 9.20 -21.77 -0.64
C LEU A 376 10.42 -21.95 -1.54
N ASN A 377 11.38 -21.02 -1.53
CA ASN A 377 12.66 -21.11 -2.20
C ASN A 377 13.75 -21.84 -1.37
N GLY A 378 13.38 -22.54 -0.26
CA GLY A 378 14.30 -23.32 0.57
C GLY A 378 15.21 -22.50 1.48
N GLN A 379 14.90 -21.22 1.70
CA GLN A 379 15.65 -20.29 2.54
C GLN A 379 14.97 -20.14 3.92
N ASP A 380 15.69 -19.58 4.88
CA ASP A 380 15.10 -19.16 6.14
C ASP A 380 14.44 -17.79 5.99
N ALA A 381 13.23 -17.66 6.53
CA ALA A 381 12.50 -16.40 6.50
C ALA A 381 13.15 -15.35 7.40
N ASN A 382 13.24 -14.11 6.93
CA ASN A 382 13.71 -12.99 7.74
C ASN A 382 12.69 -12.67 8.84
N GLN A 383 13.12 -12.74 10.10
CA GLN A 383 12.30 -12.47 11.28
C GLN A 383 12.28 -10.97 11.66
N ASN A 384 13.27 -10.19 11.21
CA ASN A 384 13.42 -8.78 11.60
C ASN A 384 12.58 -7.87 10.68
N THR A 385 11.34 -7.62 11.08
CA THR A 385 10.45 -6.69 10.40
C THR A 385 9.72 -5.83 11.43
N SER A 386 9.49 -4.58 11.10
CA SER A 386 8.72 -3.63 11.90
C SER A 386 7.44 -3.25 11.14
N ASP A 387 6.37 -3.05 11.88
CA ASP A 387 5.14 -2.47 11.39
C ASP A 387 5.09 -0.99 11.81
N MET A 388 4.99 -0.10 10.84
CA MET A 388 4.98 1.34 11.10
C MET A 388 3.78 1.74 11.96
N TYR A 389 2.60 1.16 11.74
CA TYR A 389 1.40 1.48 12.50
C TYR A 389 1.52 1.03 13.96
N SER A 390 2.00 -0.19 14.20
CA SER A 390 2.27 -0.69 15.54
C SER A 390 3.34 0.12 16.27
N MET A 391 4.39 0.55 15.57
CA MET A 391 5.44 1.39 16.14
C MET A 391 4.90 2.78 16.53
N ILE A 392 4.12 3.41 15.67
CA ILE A 392 3.47 4.70 15.96
C ILE A 392 2.54 4.57 17.18
N ASP A 393 1.75 3.49 17.25
CA ASP A 393 0.85 3.23 18.38
C ASP A 393 1.61 3.05 19.69
N GLN A 394 2.69 2.26 19.70
CA GLN A 394 3.54 2.06 20.88
C GLN A 394 4.15 3.37 21.38
N ILE A 395 4.73 4.17 20.48
CA ILE A 395 5.29 5.49 20.82
C ILE A 395 4.19 6.39 21.40
N SER A 396 3.02 6.41 20.77
CA SER A 396 1.89 7.22 21.20
C SER A 396 1.41 6.81 22.60
N VAL A 397 1.29 5.51 22.88
CA VAL A 397 0.86 5.00 24.19
C VAL A 397 1.87 5.34 25.29
N VAL A 398 3.17 5.17 25.05
CA VAL A 398 4.22 5.59 26.02
C VAL A 398 4.13 7.09 26.28
N PHE A 399 3.98 7.88 25.22
CA PHE A 399 3.83 9.32 25.35
C PHE A 399 2.59 9.71 26.13
N LEU A 400 1.45 9.05 25.89
CA LEU A 400 0.20 9.24 26.65
C LEU A 400 0.37 8.96 28.13
N ALA A 401 1.09 7.89 28.51
CA ALA A 401 1.37 7.57 29.90
C ALA A 401 2.17 8.70 30.58
N ILE A 402 3.23 9.20 29.93
CA ILE A 402 4.05 10.30 30.44
C ILE A 402 3.21 11.58 30.57
N MET A 403 2.45 11.95 29.54
CA MET A 403 1.63 13.16 29.56
C MET A 403 0.52 13.11 30.60
N SER A 404 -0.07 11.93 30.81
CA SER A 404 -1.07 11.73 31.87
C SER A 404 -0.50 12.04 33.26
N VAL A 405 0.71 11.58 33.57
CA VAL A 405 1.38 11.89 34.84
C VAL A 405 1.66 13.40 34.96
N ILE A 406 2.15 14.03 33.91
CA ILE A 406 2.41 15.47 33.88
C ILE A 406 1.13 16.27 34.13
N ILE A 407 0.03 15.92 33.46
CA ILE A 407 -1.28 16.58 33.62
C ILE A 407 -1.79 16.42 35.06
N ILE A 408 -1.67 15.24 35.67
CA ILE A 408 -2.05 15.01 37.07
C ILE A 408 -1.26 15.94 38.01
N VAL A 409 0.06 16.05 37.78
CA VAL A 409 0.89 16.97 38.58
C VAL A 409 0.47 18.42 38.41
N ILE A 410 0.21 18.87 37.17
CA ILE A 410 -0.29 20.21 36.89
C ILE A 410 -1.65 20.44 37.60
N PHE A 411 -2.53 19.45 37.58
CA PHE A 411 -3.83 19.52 38.21
C PHE A 411 -3.72 19.65 39.73
N VAL A 412 -2.78 18.96 40.38
CA VAL A 412 -2.47 19.15 41.82
C VAL A 412 -2.01 20.57 42.10
N PHE A 413 -1.15 21.15 41.27
CA PHE A 413 -0.70 22.54 41.44
C PHE A 413 -1.84 23.53 41.23
N ILE A 414 -2.70 23.37 40.25
CA ILE A 414 -3.90 24.20 40.01
C ILE A 414 -4.83 24.11 41.19
N THR A 415 -5.11 22.90 41.70
CA THR A 415 -6.00 22.69 42.86
C THR A 415 -5.45 23.39 44.11
N ARG A 416 -4.14 23.22 44.39
CA ARG A 416 -3.48 23.94 45.49
C ARG A 416 -3.59 25.45 45.33
N PHE A 417 -3.40 25.97 44.14
CA PHE A 417 -3.56 27.39 43.82
C PHE A 417 -4.96 27.88 44.09
N ILE A 418 -6.00 27.18 43.65
CA ILE A 418 -7.43 27.52 43.87
C ILE A 418 -7.76 27.51 45.38
N VAL A 419 -7.30 26.49 46.12
CA VAL A 419 -7.49 26.40 47.58
C VAL A 419 -6.77 27.56 48.30
N GLN A 420 -5.60 27.97 47.84
CA GLN A 420 -4.93 29.16 48.42
C GLN A 420 -5.67 30.44 48.14
N LEU A 421 -6.28 30.61 46.97
CA LEU A 421 -7.16 31.74 46.63
C LEU A 421 -8.40 31.77 47.53
N SER A 422 -9.12 30.65 47.64
CA SER A 422 -10.35 30.54 48.43
C SER A 422 -10.11 30.82 49.92
N LYS A 423 -8.92 30.48 50.43
CA LYS A 423 -8.50 30.76 51.81
C LYS A 423 -7.87 32.15 51.98
N SER A 424 -7.98 33.03 51.00
CA SER A 424 -7.38 34.38 50.99
C SER A 424 -5.88 34.43 51.29
N LYS A 425 -5.18 33.31 51.01
CA LYS A 425 -3.71 33.22 51.13
C LYS A 425 -2.96 33.78 49.94
N ARG A 426 -3.70 34.19 48.91
CA ARG A 426 -3.15 34.87 47.73
C ARG A 426 -3.91 36.16 47.49
N GLU A 427 -3.19 37.14 46.96
CA GLU A 427 -3.74 38.42 46.57
C GLU A 427 -3.44 38.78 45.13
N PHE A 428 -4.35 39.45 44.46
CA PHE A 428 -4.13 39.98 43.12
C PHE A 428 -3.11 41.09 43.17
N ILE A 429 -2.17 41.06 42.21
CA ILE A 429 -1.19 42.11 42.04
C ILE A 429 -1.33 42.67 40.64
N ALA A 430 -1.51 43.98 40.55
CA ALA A 430 -1.45 44.68 39.27
C ALA A 430 -0.11 44.37 38.55
N PRO A 431 -0.16 43.88 37.32
CA PRO A 431 1.03 43.47 36.64
C PRO A 431 1.91 44.67 36.28
N ASN A 432 3.19 44.61 36.68
CA ASN A 432 4.22 45.51 36.20
C ASN A 432 4.72 45.06 34.81
N ILE A 433 5.56 45.88 34.17
CA ILE A 433 6.07 45.63 32.83
C ILE A 433 6.70 44.23 32.68
N ILE A 434 7.44 43.74 33.67
CA ILE A 434 8.09 42.43 33.66
C ILE A 434 7.06 41.30 33.66
N ARG A 435 5.97 41.42 34.44
CA ARG A 435 4.90 40.43 34.48
C ARG A 435 4.08 40.46 33.22
N ILE A 436 3.81 41.65 32.66
CA ILE A 436 3.15 41.79 31.36
C ILE A 436 3.97 41.05 30.31
N LEU A 437 5.29 41.25 30.24
CA LEU A 437 6.15 40.57 29.32
C LEU A 437 6.12 39.06 29.50
N LYS A 438 6.17 38.54 30.75
CA LYS A 438 6.07 37.08 31.01
C LYS A 438 4.73 36.50 30.56
N ILE A 439 3.61 37.17 30.88
CA ILE A 439 2.27 36.74 30.47
C ILE A 439 2.15 36.74 28.94
N SER A 440 2.62 37.80 28.28
CA SER A 440 2.67 37.86 26.82
C SER A 440 3.51 36.72 26.21
N THR A 441 4.68 36.41 26.82
CA THR A 441 5.51 35.28 26.41
C THR A 441 4.75 33.95 26.54
N TYR A 442 4.04 33.71 27.64
CA TYR A 442 3.27 32.48 27.83
C TYR A 442 2.13 32.36 26.82
N LEU A 443 1.43 33.46 26.50
CA LEU A 443 0.39 33.49 25.47
C LEU A 443 0.97 33.21 24.07
N VAL A 444 2.11 33.80 23.73
CA VAL A 444 2.81 33.53 22.46
C VAL A 444 3.25 32.05 22.40
N LEU A 445 3.80 31.50 23.49
CA LEU A 445 4.18 30.10 23.53
C LEU A 445 2.97 29.17 23.39
N MET A 446 1.83 29.51 23.98
CA MET A 446 0.60 28.72 23.83
C MET A 446 0.18 28.64 22.34
N VAL A 447 0.12 29.78 21.65
CA VAL A 447 -0.20 29.84 20.24
C VAL A 447 0.85 29.09 19.39
N ALA A 448 2.14 29.24 19.71
CA ALA A 448 3.22 28.58 19.00
C ALA A 448 3.14 27.04 19.13
N VAL A 449 2.79 26.52 20.32
CA VAL A 449 2.62 25.08 20.54
C VAL A 449 1.42 24.54 19.79
N GLU A 450 0.27 25.21 19.84
CA GLU A 450 -0.92 24.80 19.07
C GLU A 450 -0.62 24.79 17.56
N TRP A 451 0.08 25.81 17.08
CA TRP A 451 0.53 25.87 15.69
C TRP A 451 1.49 24.72 15.36
N PHE A 452 2.45 24.42 16.26
CA PHE A 452 3.37 23.30 16.07
C PHE A 452 2.63 21.96 15.97
N ILE A 453 1.67 21.70 16.88
CA ILE A 453 0.83 20.50 16.85
C ILE A 453 0.05 20.43 15.54
N TYR A 454 -0.53 21.55 15.10
CA TYR A 454 -1.26 21.62 13.84
C TYR A 454 -0.37 21.24 12.65
N GLN A 455 0.94 21.56 12.67
CA GLN A 455 1.88 21.28 11.60
C GLN A 455 2.48 19.87 11.63
N ILE A 456 2.26 19.06 12.68
CA ILE A 456 2.83 17.70 12.77
C ILE A 456 2.57 16.84 11.51
N PRO A 457 1.34 16.78 10.95
CA PRO A 457 1.09 15.99 9.76
C PRO A 457 1.88 16.47 8.53
N GLN A 458 2.07 17.78 8.39
CA GLN A 458 2.84 18.38 7.30
C GLN A 458 4.32 17.97 7.35
N TRP A 459 4.89 17.82 8.54
CA TRP A 459 6.32 17.55 8.68
C TRP A 459 6.66 16.07 8.79
N PHE A 460 5.75 15.24 9.31
CA PHE A 460 6.03 13.85 9.66
C PHE A 460 5.20 12.83 8.90
N PHE A 461 4.15 13.24 8.18
CA PHE A 461 3.22 12.35 7.48
C PHE A 461 3.01 12.75 6.00
N ASN A 462 4.09 13.07 5.29
CA ASN A 462 4.07 13.39 3.85
C ASN A 462 3.08 14.51 3.48
N GLU A 463 3.01 15.57 4.29
CA GLU A 463 2.20 16.76 4.02
C GLU A 463 0.68 16.54 3.96
N VAL A 464 0.17 15.46 4.55
CA VAL A 464 -1.28 15.23 4.65
C VAL A 464 -1.93 16.01 5.81
N SER A 465 -3.26 16.04 5.85
CA SER A 465 -4.01 16.71 6.92
C SER A 465 -4.20 15.85 8.17
N TRP A 466 -4.60 16.47 9.29
CA TRP A 466 -5.05 15.76 10.48
C TRP A 466 -6.28 14.88 10.21
N ARG A 467 -7.13 15.21 9.22
CA ARG A 467 -8.23 14.37 8.77
C ARG A 467 -7.70 13.03 8.26
N PHE A 468 -6.72 13.05 7.37
CA PHE A 468 -6.07 11.84 6.87
C PHE A 468 -5.44 11.04 8.02
N VAL A 469 -4.66 11.69 8.90
CA VAL A 469 -4.04 11.03 10.06
C VAL A 469 -5.08 10.36 10.94
N SER A 470 -6.25 10.98 11.19
CA SER A 470 -7.31 10.38 12.01
C SER A 470 -7.93 9.12 11.41
N VAL A 471 -7.97 9.03 10.08
CA VAL A 471 -8.46 7.84 9.36
C VAL A 471 -7.42 6.73 9.32
N TRP A 472 -6.15 7.05 9.07
CA TRP A 472 -5.11 6.07 8.79
C TRP A 472 -4.24 5.69 9.99
N ALA A 473 -3.88 6.65 10.84
CA ALA A 473 -3.04 6.38 12.00
C ALA A 473 -3.84 5.75 13.16
N PRO A 474 -3.15 5.13 14.15
CA PRO A 474 -3.77 4.69 15.39
C PRO A 474 -4.46 5.84 16.13
N ALA A 475 -5.60 5.57 16.76
CA ALA A 475 -6.33 6.58 17.55
C ALA A 475 -5.51 7.13 18.74
N SER A 476 -4.59 6.32 19.27
CA SER A 476 -3.63 6.74 20.30
C SER A 476 -2.81 7.96 19.88
N THR A 477 -2.48 8.11 18.58
CA THR A 477 -1.73 9.25 18.03
C THR A 477 -2.54 10.54 18.14
N ILE A 478 -3.84 10.50 17.82
CA ILE A 478 -4.72 11.66 17.94
C ILE A 478 -4.89 12.07 19.40
N VAL A 479 -5.13 11.08 20.28
CA VAL A 479 -5.26 11.35 21.73
C VAL A 479 -3.96 11.91 22.30
N ALA A 480 -2.79 11.43 21.84
CA ALA A 480 -1.49 11.96 22.23
C ALA A 480 -1.31 13.44 21.86
N ALA A 481 -1.69 13.82 20.63
CA ALA A 481 -1.62 15.21 20.17
C ALA A 481 -2.57 16.11 21.00
N ILE A 482 -3.78 15.67 21.28
CA ILE A 482 -4.74 16.40 22.11
C ILE A 482 -4.22 16.60 23.55
N LEU A 483 -3.71 15.52 24.17
CA LEU A 483 -3.17 15.63 25.55
C LEU A 483 -1.92 16.50 25.62
N LEU A 484 -1.10 16.54 24.56
CA LEU A 484 0.02 17.47 24.49
C LEU A 484 -0.45 18.92 24.54
N GLY A 485 -1.39 19.30 23.68
CA GLY A 485 -1.96 20.64 23.64
C GLY A 485 -2.62 21.04 24.96
N LEU A 486 -3.47 20.16 25.48
CA LEU A 486 -4.14 20.38 26.78
C LEU A 486 -3.14 20.51 27.94
N GLY A 487 -2.15 19.65 28.03
CA GLY A 487 -1.16 19.64 29.10
C GLY A 487 -0.33 20.93 29.11
N ILE A 488 0.17 21.36 27.95
CA ILE A 488 0.93 22.60 27.82
C ILE A 488 0.03 23.81 28.04
N GLY A 489 -1.20 23.82 27.50
CA GLY A 489 -2.16 24.90 27.74
C GLY A 489 -2.48 25.09 29.22
N LEU A 490 -2.77 24.01 29.95
CA LEU A 490 -3.01 24.05 31.41
C LEU A 490 -1.78 24.56 32.19
N LEU A 491 -0.59 24.13 31.83
CA LEU A 491 0.68 24.59 32.43
C LEU A 491 0.84 26.10 32.23
N LEU A 492 0.68 26.60 31.02
CA LEU A 492 0.83 28.02 30.71
C LEU A 492 -0.21 28.88 31.40
N LEU A 493 -1.48 28.42 31.44
CA LEU A 493 -2.56 29.08 32.19
C LEU A 493 -2.23 29.14 33.69
N TYR A 494 -1.70 28.06 34.28
CA TYR A 494 -1.23 28.04 35.66
C TYR A 494 -0.12 29.05 35.91
N LEU A 495 0.86 29.13 35.00
CA LEU A 495 1.97 30.09 35.08
C LEU A 495 1.47 31.55 34.95
N ILE A 496 0.51 31.82 34.08
CA ILE A 496 -0.17 33.14 33.99
C ILE A 496 -0.83 33.49 35.30
N ALA A 497 -1.65 32.56 35.84
CA ALA A 497 -2.37 32.78 37.11
C ALA A 497 -1.41 33.07 38.28
N THR A 498 -0.30 32.34 38.39
CA THR A 498 0.72 32.55 39.44
C THR A 498 1.47 33.88 39.30
N ASN A 499 1.54 34.47 38.11
CA ASN A 499 2.08 35.81 37.88
C ASN A 499 1.11 36.92 38.25
N LEU A 500 -0.20 36.66 38.27
CA LEU A 500 -1.26 37.63 38.66
C LEU A 500 -1.60 37.58 40.14
N PHE A 501 -1.35 36.45 40.81
CA PHE A 501 -1.71 36.26 42.25
C PHE A 501 -0.47 35.77 43.02
N LYS A 502 0.05 36.61 43.94
CA LYS A 502 1.15 36.20 44.82
C LYS A 502 0.63 35.60 46.14
N VAL A 503 1.47 34.80 46.78
CA VAL A 503 1.27 34.35 48.18
C VAL A 503 1.45 35.59 49.10
N LYS A 504 0.51 35.77 50.05
CA LYS A 504 0.60 36.78 51.07
C LYS A 504 1.74 36.52 51.98
#